data_af66b666ecfd8fd0c5239060de45d283
#
_entry.id   af66b666ecfd8fd0c5239060de45d283
#
_cell.length_a   1.000
_cell.length_b   1.000
_cell.length_c   1.000
_cell.angle_alpha   90.00
_cell.angle_beta   90.00
_cell.angle_gamma   90.00
#
_symmetry.space_group_name_H-M   'P 1'
#
loop_
_entity.id
_entity.type
_entity.pdbx_description
1 polymer ?
#
loop_
_entity_poly.entity_id
_entity_poly.type
_entity_poly.pdbx_seq_one_letter_code
_entity_poly.pdbx_strand_id
1 'polypeptide(L)'
;MSTTSHPTFYRRYVTDRHTLPLRARVGFTLAAVAALHLLAFGLLATALAPGAQPLALGVVLAAYAAGMKHSYDWDHISAIDNTTRKFVSEGMNPASVGFAFSLGHSLVVTLAGTMVVAGAQFVSGAFEDGSSANHVLGLIGAGVSGVYLLVLGLYNASISVGLARGRSTAHQHSAVGARGDGAADDGGWGLVSRLLRKPLQRVRRPREIFVLGFLFGLGFDTATTIGLLLLTVSASLAGVPALALLGLPVAFTAAMTLCDTLNGLGMMKLYSNALTQAGTRRRFNATVTVISAVSALFVATITLGGFFHDLLGLEDPATTALAEIDLGQAGLALIAVFALVWLRFWWVGRREPGTASST
;
A
#
# COMPACT_ATOMS: atom_id res chain seq x y z
N MET A 1 9.26 38.84 -30.39
CA MET A 1 8.02 38.20 -29.97
C MET A 1 8.37 36.78 -29.57
N SER A 2 8.50 36.53 -28.26
CA SER A 2 8.79 35.19 -27.70
C SER A 2 7.48 34.45 -27.58
N THR A 3 7.26 33.42 -28.39
CA THR A 3 6.12 32.52 -28.28
C THR A 3 6.37 31.61 -27.08
N THR A 4 5.81 31.98 -25.92
CA THR A 4 5.71 31.10 -24.77
C THR A 4 4.77 29.96 -25.13
N SER A 5 5.31 28.83 -25.61
CA SER A 5 4.56 27.60 -25.80
C SER A 5 4.08 27.14 -24.43
N HIS A 6 2.79 27.26 -24.17
CA HIS A 6 2.17 26.65 -22.96
C HIS A 6 2.47 25.15 -22.98
N PRO A 7 3.09 24.60 -21.92
CA PRO A 7 3.35 23.17 -21.88
C PRO A 7 2.02 22.41 -22.02
N THR A 8 2.01 21.40 -22.89
CA THR A 8 0.83 20.53 -23.06
C THR A 8 0.41 19.97 -21.70
N PHE A 9 -0.89 19.76 -21.50
CA PHE A 9 -1.48 19.25 -20.27
C PHE A 9 -0.76 17.97 -19.77
N TYR A 10 -0.36 17.09 -20.69
CA TYR A 10 0.42 15.89 -20.40
C TYR A 10 1.79 16.22 -19.77
N ARG A 11 2.51 17.21 -20.30
CA ARG A 11 3.80 17.65 -19.79
C ARG A 11 3.67 18.26 -18.38
N ARG A 12 2.62 19.03 -18.11
CA ARG A 12 2.29 19.53 -16.76
C ARG A 12 2.00 18.40 -15.80
N TYR A 13 1.27 17.38 -16.24
CA TYR A 13 0.93 16.23 -15.38
C TYR A 13 2.16 15.39 -15.03
N VAL A 14 3.07 15.18 -15.95
CA VAL A 14 4.25 14.32 -15.77
C VAL A 14 5.40 15.05 -15.05
N THR A 15 5.68 16.31 -15.42
CA THR A 15 6.83 17.08 -14.91
C THR A 15 6.46 17.99 -13.73
N ASP A 16 5.30 18.66 -13.79
CA ASP A 16 4.91 19.70 -12.83
C ASP A 16 3.72 19.25 -11.96
N ARG A 17 3.64 17.97 -11.69
CA ARG A 17 2.56 17.35 -10.91
C ARG A 17 2.32 18.04 -9.57
N HIS A 18 3.35 18.66 -8.99
CA HIS A 18 3.27 19.39 -7.73
C HIS A 18 2.42 20.66 -7.82
N THR A 19 2.25 21.21 -9.00
CA THR A 19 1.47 22.45 -9.25
C THR A 19 -0.02 22.17 -9.45
N LEU A 20 -0.41 20.92 -9.70
CA LEU A 20 -1.81 20.57 -9.92
C LEU A 20 -2.59 20.60 -8.60
N PRO A 21 -3.83 21.17 -8.62
CA PRO A 21 -4.70 21.16 -7.45
C PRO A 21 -5.06 19.72 -7.03
N LEU A 22 -5.26 19.50 -5.73
CA LEU A 22 -5.57 18.18 -5.17
C LEU A 22 -6.74 17.50 -5.91
N ARG A 23 -7.80 18.25 -6.22
CA ARG A 23 -8.97 17.72 -6.94
C ARG A 23 -8.62 17.13 -8.31
N ALA A 24 -7.74 17.77 -9.06
CA ALA A 24 -7.28 17.25 -10.35
C ALA A 24 -6.49 15.94 -10.18
N ARG A 25 -5.61 15.89 -9.17
CA ARG A 25 -4.79 14.69 -8.89
C ARG A 25 -5.64 13.50 -8.47
N VAL A 26 -6.61 13.72 -7.58
CA VAL A 26 -7.58 12.70 -7.16
C VAL A 26 -8.43 12.28 -8.35
N GLY A 27 -8.93 13.23 -9.16
CA GLY A 27 -9.70 12.95 -10.36
C GLY A 27 -8.95 12.06 -11.36
N PHE A 28 -7.67 12.33 -11.61
CA PHE A 28 -6.84 11.46 -12.47
C PHE A 28 -6.63 10.06 -11.89
N THR A 29 -6.39 9.97 -10.59
CA THR A 29 -6.22 8.66 -9.93
C THR A 29 -7.51 7.84 -10.06
N LEU A 30 -8.68 8.44 -9.79
CA LEU A 30 -9.97 7.76 -9.92
C LEU A 30 -10.32 7.45 -11.38
N ALA A 31 -9.97 8.32 -12.33
CA ALA A 31 -10.16 8.06 -13.76
C ALA A 31 -9.30 6.86 -14.23
N ALA A 32 -8.07 6.73 -13.73
CA ALA A 32 -7.22 5.58 -14.02
C ALA A 32 -7.81 4.27 -13.42
N VAL A 33 -8.34 4.32 -12.20
CA VAL A 33 -9.06 3.20 -11.59
C VAL A 33 -10.29 2.82 -12.41
N ALA A 34 -11.08 3.80 -12.84
CA ALA A 34 -12.25 3.55 -13.71
C ALA A 34 -11.84 2.93 -15.05
N ALA A 35 -10.72 3.40 -15.65
CA ALA A 35 -10.20 2.82 -16.89
C ALA A 35 -9.78 1.35 -16.71
N LEU A 36 -9.21 0.97 -15.58
CA LEU A 36 -8.91 -0.43 -15.25
C LEU A 36 -10.19 -1.28 -15.18
N HIS A 37 -11.27 -0.76 -14.58
CA HIS A 37 -12.56 -1.46 -14.55
C HIS A 37 -13.16 -1.62 -15.94
N LEU A 38 -13.12 -0.56 -16.76
CA LEU A 38 -13.59 -0.62 -18.14
C LEU A 38 -12.78 -1.63 -18.96
N LEU A 39 -11.46 -1.68 -18.77
CA LEU A 39 -10.61 -2.68 -19.41
C LEU A 39 -10.98 -4.10 -18.95
N ALA A 40 -11.14 -4.32 -17.66
CA ALA A 40 -11.54 -5.62 -17.11
C ALA A 40 -12.87 -6.09 -17.70
N PHE A 41 -13.90 -5.25 -17.64
CA PHE A 41 -15.23 -5.58 -18.20
C PHE A 41 -15.20 -5.75 -19.70
N GLY A 42 -14.42 -4.97 -20.45
CA GLY A 42 -14.25 -5.13 -21.88
C GLY A 42 -13.63 -6.48 -22.26
N LEU A 43 -12.59 -6.91 -21.52
CA LEU A 43 -11.96 -8.21 -21.70
C LEU A 43 -12.93 -9.35 -21.35
N LEU A 44 -13.60 -9.27 -20.21
CA LEU A 44 -14.57 -10.28 -19.75
C LEU A 44 -15.75 -10.40 -20.70
N ALA A 45 -16.20 -9.30 -21.32
CA ALA A 45 -17.29 -9.30 -22.28
C ALA A 45 -16.98 -10.11 -23.55
N THR A 46 -15.70 -10.40 -23.83
CA THR A 46 -15.33 -11.28 -24.97
C THR A 46 -15.82 -12.71 -24.78
N ALA A 47 -16.11 -13.16 -23.56
CA ALA A 47 -16.73 -14.45 -23.29
C ALA A 47 -18.24 -14.51 -23.69
N LEU A 48 -18.86 -13.37 -24.00
CA LEU A 48 -20.25 -13.29 -24.46
C LEU A 48 -20.36 -13.34 -25.99
N ALA A 49 -19.23 -13.46 -26.70
CA ALA A 49 -19.23 -13.54 -28.15
C ALA A 49 -19.95 -14.83 -28.64
N PRO A 50 -20.64 -14.79 -29.79
CA PRO A 50 -21.28 -15.98 -30.35
C PRO A 50 -20.31 -17.12 -30.57
N GLY A 51 -20.61 -18.30 -30.04
CA GLY A 51 -19.74 -19.49 -30.09
C GLY A 51 -18.59 -19.54 -29.07
N ALA A 52 -18.43 -18.52 -28.26
CA ALA A 52 -17.47 -18.56 -27.14
C ALA A 52 -18.02 -19.41 -25.98
N GLN A 53 -17.12 -20.07 -25.25
CA GLN A 53 -17.49 -20.67 -23.97
C GLN A 53 -17.72 -19.56 -22.92
N PRO A 54 -18.91 -19.51 -22.30
CA PRO A 54 -19.24 -18.46 -21.35
C PRO A 54 -18.41 -18.60 -20.06
N LEU A 55 -17.87 -17.49 -19.60
CA LEU A 55 -17.26 -17.45 -18.29
C LEU A 55 -18.34 -17.32 -17.22
N ALA A 56 -18.35 -18.24 -16.25
CA ALA A 56 -19.33 -18.21 -15.18
C ALA A 56 -19.19 -16.92 -14.36
N LEU A 57 -20.30 -16.23 -14.10
CA LEU A 57 -20.34 -15.00 -13.32
C LEU A 57 -19.69 -15.19 -11.94
N GLY A 58 -19.87 -16.36 -11.31
CA GLY A 58 -19.24 -16.70 -10.03
C GLY A 58 -17.71 -16.63 -10.06
N VAL A 59 -17.08 -17.02 -11.17
CA VAL A 59 -15.61 -16.94 -11.34
C VAL A 59 -15.16 -15.48 -11.41
N VAL A 60 -15.90 -14.63 -12.16
CA VAL A 60 -15.63 -13.20 -12.26
C VAL A 60 -15.77 -12.52 -10.90
N LEU A 61 -16.86 -12.82 -10.19
CA LEU A 61 -17.10 -12.27 -8.85
C LEU A 61 -16.04 -12.75 -7.85
N ALA A 62 -15.61 -14.01 -7.93
CA ALA A 62 -14.57 -14.56 -7.09
C ALA A 62 -13.21 -13.85 -7.34
N ALA A 63 -12.82 -13.64 -8.59
CA ALA A 63 -11.60 -12.92 -8.94
C ALA A 63 -11.64 -11.46 -8.46
N TYR A 64 -12.77 -10.77 -8.63
CA TYR A 64 -12.96 -9.41 -8.14
C TYR A 64 -12.92 -9.35 -6.60
N ALA A 65 -13.64 -10.24 -5.92
CA ALA A 65 -13.67 -10.33 -4.47
C ALA A 65 -12.29 -10.69 -3.88
N ALA A 66 -11.52 -11.55 -4.57
CA ALA A 66 -10.15 -11.87 -4.18
C ALA A 66 -9.26 -10.61 -4.24
N GLY A 67 -9.39 -9.77 -5.27
CA GLY A 67 -8.69 -8.48 -5.35
C GLY A 67 -9.10 -7.50 -4.23
N MET A 68 -10.39 -7.44 -3.91
CA MET A 68 -10.87 -6.67 -2.75
C MET A 68 -10.28 -7.20 -1.44
N LYS A 69 -10.35 -8.52 -1.21
CA LYS A 69 -9.81 -9.13 0.01
C LYS A 69 -8.32 -8.85 0.16
N HIS A 70 -7.56 -9.01 -0.91
CA HIS A 70 -6.11 -8.82 -0.92
C HIS A 70 -5.70 -7.38 -0.55
N SER A 71 -6.47 -6.36 -0.96
CA SER A 71 -6.21 -4.98 -0.57
C SER A 71 -6.35 -4.72 0.94
N TYR A 72 -7.03 -5.61 1.66
CA TYR A 72 -7.21 -5.54 3.11
C TYR A 72 -6.21 -6.40 3.87
N ASP A 73 -5.25 -7.01 3.21
CA ASP A 73 -4.15 -7.69 3.89
C ASP A 73 -3.34 -6.65 4.69
N TRP A 74 -2.86 -7.04 5.86
CA TRP A 74 -2.28 -6.08 6.82
C TRP A 74 -1.05 -5.36 6.31
N ASP A 75 -0.23 -6.02 5.53
CA ASP A 75 0.95 -5.45 4.91
C ASP A 75 0.60 -4.32 3.94
N HIS A 76 -0.46 -4.47 3.11
CA HIS A 76 -1.00 -3.43 2.24
C HIS A 76 -1.44 -2.21 3.04
N ILE A 77 -2.29 -2.43 4.04
CA ILE A 77 -2.81 -1.35 4.87
C ILE A 77 -1.70 -0.64 5.61
N SER A 78 -0.76 -1.39 6.22
CA SER A 78 0.39 -0.82 6.92
C SER A 78 1.32 -0.06 5.98
N ALA A 79 1.61 -0.57 4.78
CA ALA A 79 2.47 0.10 3.82
C ALA A 79 1.85 1.41 3.31
N ILE A 80 0.56 1.39 2.96
CA ILE A 80 -0.18 2.56 2.47
C ILE A 80 -0.36 3.60 3.58
N ASP A 81 -0.74 3.19 4.80
CA ASP A 81 -0.90 4.07 5.95
C ASP A 81 0.39 4.80 6.29
N ASN A 82 1.46 4.05 6.54
CA ASN A 82 2.73 4.60 6.96
C ASN A 82 3.36 5.49 5.87
N THR A 83 3.23 5.11 4.59
CA THR A 83 3.70 5.92 3.46
C THR A 83 2.89 7.21 3.31
N THR A 84 1.56 7.14 3.41
CA THR A 84 0.66 8.30 3.35
C THR A 84 0.99 9.28 4.46
N ARG A 85 1.18 8.77 5.69
CA ARG A 85 1.56 9.56 6.85
C ARG A 85 2.90 10.26 6.67
N LYS A 86 3.91 9.53 6.19
CA LYS A 86 5.22 10.11 5.86
C LYS A 86 5.08 11.26 4.87
N PHE A 87 4.31 11.09 3.79
CA PHE A 87 4.08 12.14 2.79
C PHE A 87 3.40 13.37 3.39
N VAL A 88 2.38 13.17 4.22
CA VAL A 88 1.70 14.29 4.91
C VAL A 88 2.66 15.01 5.85
N SER A 89 3.46 14.27 6.63
CA SER A 89 4.42 14.86 7.58
C SER A 89 5.54 15.65 6.89
N GLU A 90 5.92 15.26 5.68
CA GLU A 90 6.94 15.94 4.85
C GLU A 90 6.33 17.04 3.95
N GLY A 91 5.03 17.36 4.10
CA GLY A 91 4.33 18.35 3.27
C GLY A 91 4.13 17.91 1.83
N MET A 92 4.34 16.64 1.53
CA MET A 92 4.11 16.06 0.20
C MET A 92 2.65 15.64 0.04
N ASN A 93 2.18 15.58 -1.21
CA ASN A 93 0.81 15.17 -1.48
C ASN A 93 0.70 13.65 -1.63
N PRO A 94 -0.07 12.94 -0.77
CA PRO A 94 -0.17 11.49 -0.79
C PRO A 94 -1.31 10.94 -1.67
N ALA A 95 -2.02 11.76 -2.45
CA ALA A 95 -3.25 11.37 -3.16
C ALA A 95 -3.13 10.14 -4.07
N SER A 96 -1.93 9.76 -4.48
CA SER A 96 -1.69 8.59 -5.35
C SER A 96 -0.86 7.49 -4.67
N VAL A 97 -0.72 7.51 -3.35
CA VAL A 97 0.07 6.48 -2.63
C VAL A 97 -0.57 5.12 -2.80
N GLY A 98 -1.84 4.95 -2.42
CA GLY A 98 -2.55 3.67 -2.55
C GLY A 98 -2.61 3.20 -4.00
N PHE A 99 -2.95 4.10 -4.95
CA PHE A 99 -2.97 3.78 -6.38
C PHE A 99 -1.62 3.28 -6.90
N ALA A 100 -0.53 3.98 -6.61
CA ALA A 100 0.78 3.64 -7.13
C ALA A 100 1.31 2.33 -6.53
N PHE A 101 1.09 2.11 -5.24
CA PHE A 101 1.44 0.87 -4.55
C PHE A 101 0.69 -0.31 -5.15
N SER A 102 -0.64 -0.21 -5.22
CA SER A 102 -1.51 -1.25 -5.73
C SER A 102 -1.24 -1.58 -7.20
N LEU A 103 -1.03 -0.57 -8.04
CA LEU A 103 -0.72 -0.79 -9.45
C LEU A 103 0.61 -1.52 -9.64
N GLY A 104 1.63 -1.19 -8.83
CA GLY A 104 2.90 -1.90 -8.84
C GLY A 104 2.74 -3.36 -8.42
N HIS A 105 2.04 -3.61 -7.33
CA HIS A 105 1.77 -4.94 -6.81
C HIS A 105 0.97 -5.79 -7.83
N SER A 106 -0.13 -5.24 -8.34
CA SER A 106 -0.99 -5.92 -9.32
C SER A 106 -0.30 -6.22 -10.63
N LEU A 107 0.73 -5.46 -11.00
CA LEU A 107 1.48 -5.75 -12.24
C LEU A 107 2.08 -7.15 -12.19
N VAL A 108 2.61 -7.58 -11.04
CA VAL A 108 3.16 -8.93 -10.87
C VAL A 108 2.07 -9.98 -11.05
N VAL A 109 0.93 -9.80 -10.37
CA VAL A 109 -0.23 -10.71 -10.47
C VAL A 109 -0.78 -10.78 -11.90
N THR A 110 -0.88 -9.61 -12.57
CA THR A 110 -1.36 -9.55 -13.96
C THR A 110 -0.39 -10.22 -14.92
N LEU A 111 0.92 -10.04 -14.73
CA LEU A 111 1.93 -10.72 -15.53
C LEU A 111 1.85 -12.23 -15.34
N ALA A 112 1.77 -12.72 -14.10
CA ALA A 112 1.62 -14.14 -13.81
C ALA A 112 0.35 -14.72 -14.45
N GLY A 113 -0.81 -14.06 -14.28
CA GLY A 113 -2.05 -14.48 -14.91
C GLY A 113 -1.99 -14.47 -16.45
N THR A 114 -1.30 -13.47 -17.04
CA THR A 114 -1.07 -13.42 -18.50
C THR A 114 -0.21 -14.59 -18.98
N MET A 115 0.81 -14.95 -18.24
CA MET A 115 1.67 -16.10 -18.56
C MET A 115 0.90 -17.42 -18.47
N VAL A 116 0.02 -17.58 -17.48
CA VAL A 116 -0.89 -18.72 -17.36
C VAL A 116 -1.79 -18.82 -18.61
N VAL A 117 -2.40 -17.71 -19.01
CA VAL A 117 -3.30 -17.66 -20.20
C VAL A 117 -2.53 -17.95 -21.50
N ALA A 118 -1.28 -17.53 -21.59
CA ALA A 118 -0.42 -17.83 -22.75
C ALA A 118 -0.04 -19.32 -22.88
N GLY A 119 -0.53 -20.18 -21.99
CA GLY A 119 -0.30 -21.63 -22.04
C GLY A 119 1.10 -22.05 -21.64
N ALA A 120 1.83 -21.17 -20.93
CA ALA A 120 3.11 -21.51 -20.37
C ALA A 120 2.94 -22.47 -19.18
N GLN A 121 2.71 -23.77 -19.47
CA GLN A 121 2.61 -24.83 -18.43
C GLN A 121 3.82 -24.84 -17.50
N PHE A 122 4.96 -24.47 -17.99
CA PHE A 122 6.18 -24.24 -17.21
C PHE A 122 5.99 -23.14 -16.16
N VAL A 123 5.16 -22.12 -16.44
CA VAL A 123 4.90 -21.00 -15.52
C VAL A 123 3.94 -21.43 -14.40
N SER A 124 2.93 -22.27 -14.69
CA SER A 124 2.08 -22.82 -13.64
C SER A 124 2.91 -23.60 -12.61
N GLY A 125 3.86 -24.45 -13.08
CA GLY A 125 4.79 -25.16 -12.21
C GLY A 125 5.74 -24.25 -11.41
N ALA A 126 6.09 -23.06 -11.95
CA ALA A 126 6.94 -22.11 -11.23
C ALA A 126 6.19 -21.37 -10.10
N PHE A 127 4.84 -21.30 -10.16
CA PHE A 127 4.00 -20.68 -9.14
C PHE A 127 3.27 -21.71 -8.26
N GLU A 128 3.50 -23.01 -8.46
CA GLU A 128 3.01 -24.05 -7.54
C GLU A 128 3.69 -23.92 -6.17
N ASP A 129 2.91 -24.21 -5.12
CA ASP A 129 3.44 -24.30 -3.77
C ASP A 129 4.59 -25.29 -3.71
N GLY A 130 5.72 -24.88 -3.11
CA GLY A 130 6.94 -25.69 -3.00
C GLY A 130 7.85 -25.65 -4.21
N SER A 131 7.54 -24.93 -5.29
CA SER A 131 8.50 -24.70 -6.38
C SER A 131 9.64 -23.80 -5.93
N SER A 132 10.88 -24.06 -6.41
CA SER A 132 12.04 -23.21 -6.10
C SER A 132 11.85 -21.77 -6.52
N ALA A 133 11.14 -21.52 -7.63
CA ALA A 133 10.88 -20.18 -8.11
C ALA A 133 9.89 -19.44 -7.18
N ASN A 134 8.80 -20.09 -6.75
CA ASN A 134 7.84 -19.52 -5.81
C ASN A 134 8.53 -19.21 -4.47
N HIS A 135 9.32 -20.13 -3.96
CA HIS A 135 10.09 -19.95 -2.72
C HIS A 135 11.02 -18.71 -2.80
N VAL A 136 11.83 -18.59 -3.87
CA VAL A 136 12.73 -17.44 -4.05
C VAL A 136 11.96 -16.12 -4.18
N LEU A 137 10.86 -16.11 -4.95
CA LEU A 137 10.03 -14.90 -5.11
C LEU A 137 9.33 -14.52 -3.79
N GLY A 138 8.84 -15.51 -3.04
CA GLY A 138 8.29 -15.34 -1.70
C GLY A 138 9.30 -14.70 -0.74
N LEU A 139 10.53 -15.22 -0.71
CA LEU A 139 11.61 -14.65 0.09
C LEU A 139 11.92 -13.19 -0.29
N ILE A 140 11.98 -12.86 -1.59
CA ILE A 140 12.21 -11.48 -2.03
C ILE A 140 11.06 -10.57 -1.55
N GLY A 141 9.81 -10.98 -1.76
CA GLY A 141 8.63 -10.22 -1.33
C GLY A 141 8.59 -10.01 0.18
N ALA A 142 8.71 -11.08 0.96
CA ALA A 142 8.72 -11.04 2.42
C ALA A 142 9.90 -10.23 2.98
N GLY A 143 11.10 -10.41 2.42
CA GLY A 143 12.28 -9.64 2.83
C GLY A 143 12.11 -8.14 2.57
N VAL A 144 11.62 -7.74 1.40
CA VAL A 144 11.39 -6.32 1.04
C VAL A 144 10.29 -5.72 1.90
N SER A 145 9.13 -6.39 2.01
CA SER A 145 7.98 -5.90 2.78
C SER A 145 8.32 -5.77 4.26
N GLY A 146 8.92 -6.80 4.85
CA GLY A 146 9.31 -6.83 6.25
C GLY A 146 10.35 -5.76 6.60
N VAL A 147 11.40 -5.60 5.79
CA VAL A 147 12.42 -4.54 5.99
C VAL A 147 11.80 -3.16 5.84
N TYR A 148 10.94 -2.94 4.83
CA TYR A 148 10.28 -1.65 4.62
C TYR A 148 9.39 -1.28 5.81
N LEU A 149 8.56 -2.21 6.27
CA LEU A 149 7.66 -1.99 7.42
C LEU A 149 8.46 -1.81 8.73
N LEU A 150 9.56 -2.54 8.93
CA LEU A 150 10.46 -2.35 10.06
C LEU A 150 11.01 -0.92 10.08
N VAL A 151 11.54 -0.45 8.95
CA VAL A 151 12.09 0.90 8.80
C VAL A 151 11.04 1.97 9.10
N LEU A 152 9.82 1.85 8.53
CA LEU A 152 8.73 2.78 8.80
C LEU A 152 8.21 2.71 10.24
N GLY A 153 8.11 1.51 10.80
CA GLY A 153 7.70 1.30 12.19
C GLY A 153 8.66 1.94 13.18
N LEU A 154 9.96 1.73 13.01
CA LEU A 154 11.01 2.37 13.81
C LEU A 154 11.03 3.90 13.65
N TYR A 155 10.84 4.40 12.43
CA TYR A 155 10.71 5.83 12.17
C TYR A 155 9.54 6.45 12.95
N ASN A 156 8.34 5.85 12.84
CA ASN A 156 7.15 6.32 13.56
C ASN A 156 7.29 6.16 15.09
N ALA A 157 7.92 5.09 15.56
CA ALA A 157 8.24 4.90 16.97
C ALA A 157 9.17 6.01 17.49
N SER A 158 10.20 6.38 16.73
CA SER A 158 11.11 7.48 17.10
C SER A 158 10.39 8.83 17.24
N ILE A 159 9.42 9.10 16.34
CA ILE A 159 8.55 10.28 16.41
C ILE A 159 7.69 10.22 17.68
N SER A 160 7.06 9.08 17.96
CA SER A 160 6.21 8.89 19.13
C SER A 160 6.95 9.14 20.45
N VAL A 161 8.15 8.60 20.59
CA VAL A 161 9.02 8.83 21.75
C VAL A 161 9.43 10.30 21.87
N GLY A 162 9.74 10.96 20.75
CA GLY A 162 10.03 12.40 20.73
C GLY A 162 8.87 13.25 21.24
N LEU A 163 7.65 12.93 20.80
CA LEU A 163 6.42 13.59 21.26
C LEU A 163 6.14 13.35 22.76
N ALA A 164 6.36 12.13 23.25
CA ALA A 164 6.18 11.78 24.67
C ALA A 164 7.17 12.51 25.57
N ARG A 165 8.41 12.73 25.12
CA ARG A 165 9.45 13.47 25.83
C ARG A 165 9.31 15.01 25.76
N GLY A 166 8.19 15.53 25.25
CA GLY A 166 7.91 16.98 25.19
C GLY A 166 8.75 17.75 24.18
N ARG A 167 9.50 17.09 23.30
CA ARG A 167 10.25 17.74 22.21
C ARG A 167 9.26 18.36 21.23
N SER A 168 9.31 19.69 21.07
CA SER A 168 8.38 20.42 20.21
C SER A 168 8.54 20.02 18.75
N THR A 169 7.44 19.74 18.07
CA THR A 169 7.38 19.44 16.62
C THR A 169 7.88 20.59 15.73
N ALA A 170 8.09 21.78 16.28
CA ALA A 170 8.62 22.95 15.56
C ALA A 170 10.01 22.71 14.94
N HIS A 171 10.86 21.86 15.55
CA HIS A 171 12.17 21.51 15.01
C HIS A 171 12.14 20.41 13.94
N GLN A 172 11.03 19.66 13.80
CA GLN A 172 10.95 18.57 12.82
C GLN A 172 10.68 19.08 11.40
N HIS A 173 9.99 20.22 11.24
CA HIS A 173 9.80 20.86 9.93
C HIS A 173 11.10 21.50 9.39
N SER A 174 12.03 21.92 10.25
CA SER A 174 13.30 22.52 9.85
C SER A 174 14.40 21.49 9.55
N ALA A 175 14.30 20.26 10.07
CA ALA A 175 15.34 19.24 9.93
C ALA A 175 15.43 18.61 8.54
N VAL A 176 14.42 18.79 7.67
CA VAL A 176 14.43 18.24 6.29
C VAL A 176 15.10 19.20 5.30
N GLY A 177 15.20 20.50 5.61
CA GLY A 177 15.73 21.54 4.72
C GLY A 177 17.06 22.19 5.13
N ALA A 178 17.54 22.01 6.35
CA ALA A 178 18.73 22.69 6.84
C ALA A 178 20.01 21.84 6.64
N ARG A 179 20.83 22.21 5.69
CA ARG A 179 22.28 21.98 5.75
C ARG A 179 22.81 22.80 6.93
N GLY A 180 23.06 22.14 8.04
CA GLY A 180 23.63 22.77 9.23
C GLY A 180 24.25 21.72 10.14
N ASP A 181 25.59 21.67 10.18
CA ASP A 181 26.39 20.93 11.15
C ASP A 181 26.07 21.44 12.55
N GLY A 182 25.17 20.78 13.24
CA GLY A 182 24.84 21.00 14.64
C GLY A 182 24.59 19.65 15.29
N ALA A 183 25.66 19.03 15.80
CA ALA A 183 25.60 17.85 16.63
C ALA A 183 24.89 18.20 17.95
N ALA A 184 23.57 18.02 18.01
CA ALA A 184 22.86 17.87 19.26
C ALA A 184 22.94 16.38 19.64
N ASP A 185 23.52 16.10 20.77
CA ASP A 185 23.69 14.81 21.43
C ASP A 185 22.30 14.18 21.69
N ASP A 186 21.79 13.45 20.73
CA ASP A 186 20.53 12.71 20.79
C ASP A 186 20.85 11.27 21.17
N GLY A 187 20.81 10.98 22.48
CA GLY A 187 21.03 9.64 23.02
C GLY A 187 20.39 8.54 22.17
N GLY A 188 21.19 7.54 21.78
CA GLY A 188 20.87 6.23 21.14
C GLY A 188 19.89 6.17 19.98
N TRP A 189 18.79 6.93 20.04
CA TRP A 189 17.74 6.98 19.02
C TRP A 189 18.07 7.88 17.82
N GLY A 190 18.99 8.84 18.00
CA GLY A 190 19.49 9.69 16.92
C GLY A 190 20.25 8.92 15.85
N LEU A 191 20.97 7.85 16.25
CA LEU A 191 21.68 6.96 15.32
C LEU A 191 20.69 6.17 14.44
N VAL A 192 19.62 5.61 15.02
CA VAL A 192 18.57 4.88 14.29
C VAL A 192 17.88 5.80 13.29
N SER A 193 17.46 7.00 13.71
CA SER A 193 16.82 7.96 12.81
C SER A 193 17.78 8.43 11.70
N ARG A 194 19.08 8.57 11.97
CA ARG A 194 20.09 8.96 10.99
C ARG A 194 20.36 7.84 9.97
N LEU A 195 20.43 6.58 10.42
CA LEU A 195 20.64 5.41 9.57
C LEU A 195 19.43 5.16 8.66
N LEU A 196 18.21 5.25 9.22
CA LEU A 196 16.95 5.02 8.49
C LEU A 196 16.54 6.18 7.56
N ARG A 197 17.12 7.37 7.77
CA ARG A 197 16.81 8.56 6.98
C ARG A 197 17.14 8.40 5.50
N LYS A 198 18.26 7.75 5.15
CA LYS A 198 18.69 7.58 3.75
C LYS A 198 17.72 6.73 2.91
N PRO A 199 17.30 5.52 3.32
CA PRO A 199 16.35 4.72 2.57
C PRO A 199 14.96 5.38 2.49
N LEU A 200 14.48 6.00 3.58
CA LEU A 200 13.20 6.69 3.59
C LEU A 200 13.16 7.94 2.70
N GLN A 201 14.27 8.65 2.56
CA GLN A 201 14.36 9.82 1.68
C GLN A 201 14.24 9.48 0.20
N ARG A 202 14.44 8.23 -0.20
CA ARG A 202 14.30 7.78 -1.60
C ARG A 202 12.84 7.67 -2.04
N VAL A 203 11.92 7.36 -1.12
CA VAL A 203 10.48 7.22 -1.45
C VAL A 203 9.80 8.59 -1.37
N ARG A 204 9.81 9.34 -2.47
CA ARG A 204 9.24 10.70 -2.58
C ARG A 204 8.29 10.87 -3.76
N ARG A 205 8.28 9.94 -4.71
CA ARG A 205 7.51 10.04 -5.95
C ARG A 205 6.64 8.80 -6.13
N PRO A 206 5.50 8.91 -6.81
CA PRO A 206 4.63 7.76 -7.07
C PRO A 206 5.33 6.58 -7.77
N ARG A 207 6.32 6.84 -8.62
CA ARG A 207 7.09 5.79 -9.29
C ARG A 207 7.89 4.91 -8.30
N GLU A 208 8.38 5.49 -7.22
CA GLU A 208 9.13 4.78 -6.20
C GLU A 208 8.20 3.92 -5.33
N ILE A 209 6.96 4.42 -5.12
CA ILE A 209 5.89 3.67 -4.46
C ILE A 209 5.40 2.53 -5.36
N PHE A 210 5.32 2.75 -6.67
CA PHE A 210 5.02 1.71 -7.65
C PHE A 210 6.06 0.58 -7.63
N VAL A 211 7.36 0.94 -7.64
CA VAL A 211 8.45 -0.06 -7.53
C VAL A 211 8.37 -0.82 -6.22
N LEU A 212 8.06 -0.12 -5.12
CA LEU A 212 7.85 -0.76 -3.82
C LEU A 212 6.70 -1.76 -3.88
N GLY A 213 5.53 -1.37 -4.39
CA GLY A 213 4.40 -2.26 -4.57
C GLY A 213 4.72 -3.46 -5.46
N PHE A 214 5.47 -3.24 -6.55
CA PHE A 214 5.95 -4.33 -7.42
C PHE A 214 6.81 -5.34 -6.65
N LEU A 215 7.74 -4.87 -5.83
CA LEU A 215 8.60 -5.74 -5.03
C LEU A 215 7.82 -6.50 -3.94
N PHE A 216 6.81 -5.88 -3.34
CA PHE A 216 5.87 -6.57 -2.45
C PHE A 216 5.10 -7.67 -3.19
N GLY A 217 4.68 -7.41 -4.42
CA GLY A 217 3.92 -8.35 -5.24
C GLY A 217 4.71 -9.59 -5.70
N LEU A 218 6.03 -9.62 -5.52
CA LEU A 218 6.83 -10.81 -5.84
C LEU A 218 6.57 -11.97 -4.87
N GLY A 219 6.04 -11.70 -3.68
CA GLY A 219 5.55 -12.73 -2.76
C GLY A 219 4.20 -13.29 -3.22
N PHE A 220 4.21 -14.46 -3.84
CA PHE A 220 2.99 -15.20 -4.27
C PHE A 220 2.43 -16.12 -3.18
N ASP A 221 2.68 -15.81 -1.93
CA ASP A 221 2.32 -16.61 -0.76
C ASP A 221 0.88 -16.40 -0.27
N THR A 222 0.14 -15.44 -0.87
CA THR A 222 -1.23 -15.16 -0.45
C THR A 222 -2.24 -16.08 -1.13
N ALA A 223 -3.11 -16.70 -0.31
CA ALA A 223 -4.19 -17.57 -0.79
C ALA A 223 -5.08 -16.92 -1.86
N THR A 224 -5.23 -15.59 -1.84
CA THR A 224 -6.01 -14.83 -2.83
C THR A 224 -5.36 -14.81 -4.21
N THR A 225 -4.04 -14.65 -4.28
CA THR A 225 -3.28 -14.64 -5.54
C THR A 225 -3.21 -16.04 -6.13
N ILE A 226 -2.89 -17.04 -5.30
CA ILE A 226 -2.89 -18.45 -5.72
C ILE A 226 -4.29 -18.86 -6.20
N GLY A 227 -5.34 -18.52 -5.45
CA GLY A 227 -6.72 -18.79 -5.83
C GLY A 227 -7.12 -18.16 -7.17
N LEU A 228 -6.68 -16.94 -7.46
CA LEU A 228 -6.89 -16.30 -8.76
C LEU A 228 -6.22 -17.07 -9.90
N LEU A 229 -4.96 -17.49 -9.72
CA LEU A 229 -4.25 -18.26 -10.74
C LEU A 229 -4.93 -19.61 -11.00
N LEU A 230 -5.35 -20.32 -9.94
CA LEU A 230 -6.09 -21.58 -10.06
C LEU A 230 -7.45 -21.39 -10.77
N LEU A 231 -8.20 -20.32 -10.45
CA LEU A 231 -9.42 -19.97 -11.16
C LEU A 231 -9.16 -19.71 -12.65
N THR A 232 -8.07 -19.02 -12.98
CA THR A 232 -7.68 -18.73 -14.36
C THR A 232 -7.31 -20.01 -15.11
N VAL A 233 -6.55 -20.91 -14.50
CA VAL A 233 -6.22 -22.23 -15.07
C VAL A 233 -7.49 -23.05 -15.30
N SER A 234 -8.37 -23.16 -14.30
CA SER A 234 -9.61 -23.93 -14.39
C SER A 234 -10.52 -23.42 -15.50
N ALA A 235 -10.65 -22.09 -15.64
CA ALA A 235 -11.43 -21.49 -16.72
C ALA A 235 -10.77 -21.70 -18.11
N SER A 236 -9.44 -21.73 -18.17
CA SER A 236 -8.68 -22.04 -19.39
C SER A 236 -8.94 -23.48 -19.85
N LEU A 237 -8.91 -24.43 -18.94
CA LEU A 237 -9.21 -25.84 -19.21
C LEU A 237 -10.67 -26.05 -19.65
N ALA A 238 -11.58 -25.19 -19.19
CA ALA A 238 -13.00 -25.18 -19.64
C ALA A 238 -13.18 -24.58 -21.03
N GLY A 239 -12.12 -24.10 -21.71
CA GLY A 239 -12.18 -23.56 -23.07
C GLY A 239 -12.64 -22.11 -23.16
N VAL A 240 -12.57 -21.34 -22.08
CA VAL A 240 -12.88 -19.90 -22.09
C VAL A 240 -11.86 -19.15 -22.96
N PRO A 241 -12.30 -18.17 -23.80
CA PRO A 241 -11.39 -17.43 -24.68
C PRO A 241 -10.27 -16.71 -23.91
N ALA A 242 -9.06 -16.75 -24.45
CA ALA A 242 -7.87 -16.17 -23.80
C ALA A 242 -8.02 -14.70 -23.40
N LEU A 243 -8.70 -13.88 -24.23
CA LEU A 243 -8.97 -12.48 -23.89
C LEU A 243 -9.89 -12.35 -22.68
N ALA A 244 -10.90 -13.21 -22.54
CA ALA A 244 -11.77 -13.21 -21.37
C ALA A 244 -11.00 -13.67 -20.12
N LEU A 245 -10.12 -14.65 -20.26
CA LEU A 245 -9.26 -15.11 -19.16
C LEU A 245 -8.33 -14.01 -18.65
N LEU A 246 -7.76 -13.18 -19.54
CA LEU A 246 -6.99 -11.99 -19.14
C LEU A 246 -7.82 -10.98 -18.34
N GLY A 247 -9.14 -10.99 -18.53
CA GLY A 247 -10.06 -10.19 -17.75
C GLY A 247 -10.07 -10.52 -16.26
N LEU A 248 -9.74 -11.74 -15.84
CA LEU A 248 -9.73 -12.16 -14.43
C LEU A 248 -8.63 -11.45 -13.64
N PRO A 249 -7.32 -11.52 -14.00
CA PRO A 249 -6.30 -10.80 -13.30
C PRO A 249 -6.44 -9.27 -13.41
N VAL A 250 -7.02 -8.76 -14.50
CA VAL A 250 -7.31 -7.33 -14.63
C VAL A 250 -8.49 -6.92 -13.73
N ALA A 251 -9.50 -7.76 -13.53
CA ALA A 251 -10.60 -7.52 -12.59
C ALA A 251 -10.11 -7.53 -11.13
N PHE A 252 -9.27 -8.47 -10.78
CA PHE A 252 -8.56 -8.49 -9.49
C PHE A 252 -7.78 -7.18 -9.28
N THR A 253 -6.97 -6.78 -10.27
CA THR A 253 -6.20 -5.53 -10.26
C THR A 253 -7.10 -4.30 -10.08
N ALA A 254 -8.21 -4.24 -10.80
CA ALA A 254 -9.16 -3.13 -10.72
C ALA A 254 -9.76 -3.01 -9.31
N ALA A 255 -10.21 -4.14 -8.74
CA ALA A 255 -10.78 -4.21 -7.39
C ALA A 255 -9.76 -3.79 -6.33
N MET A 256 -8.57 -4.38 -6.34
CA MET A 256 -7.50 -4.07 -5.41
C MET A 256 -7.08 -2.60 -5.50
N THR A 257 -6.87 -2.10 -6.73
CA THR A 257 -6.46 -0.71 -6.95
C THR A 257 -7.54 0.28 -6.50
N LEU A 258 -8.82 -0.05 -6.64
CA LEU A 258 -9.92 0.76 -6.10
C LEU A 258 -9.85 0.83 -4.58
N CYS A 259 -9.80 -0.32 -3.91
CA CYS A 259 -9.80 -0.38 -2.44
C CYS A 259 -8.56 0.32 -1.84
N ASP A 260 -7.37 0.06 -2.36
CA ASP A 260 -6.13 0.69 -1.90
C ASP A 260 -6.10 2.20 -2.16
N THR A 261 -6.67 2.63 -3.30
CA THR A 261 -6.82 4.07 -3.59
C THR A 261 -7.74 4.73 -2.57
N LEU A 262 -8.89 4.13 -2.29
CA LEU A 262 -9.85 4.65 -1.31
C LEU A 262 -9.25 4.66 0.10
N ASN A 263 -8.51 3.61 0.48
CA ASN A 263 -7.79 3.55 1.74
C ASN A 263 -6.76 4.69 1.84
N GLY A 264 -5.89 4.85 0.85
CA GLY A 264 -4.89 5.93 0.81
C GLY A 264 -5.51 7.33 0.87
N LEU A 265 -6.63 7.57 0.15
CA LEU A 265 -7.36 8.84 0.20
C LEU A 265 -8.05 9.05 1.56
N GLY A 266 -8.59 7.99 2.16
CA GLY A 266 -9.16 8.01 3.52
C GLY A 266 -8.11 8.39 4.55
N MET A 267 -6.94 7.75 4.53
CA MET A 267 -5.81 8.06 5.41
C MET A 267 -5.27 9.47 5.17
N MET A 268 -5.16 9.91 3.92
CA MET A 268 -4.80 11.30 3.59
C MET A 268 -5.75 12.30 4.24
N LYS A 269 -7.07 12.09 4.12
CA LYS A 269 -8.08 12.97 4.72
C LYS A 269 -8.01 12.94 6.24
N LEU A 270 -7.81 11.77 6.83
CA LEU A 270 -7.64 11.56 8.25
C LEU A 270 -6.47 12.41 8.79
N TYR A 271 -5.31 12.29 8.18
CA TYR A 271 -4.09 13.01 8.61
C TYR A 271 -4.14 14.51 8.31
N SER A 272 -4.73 14.93 7.18
CA SER A 272 -4.88 16.33 6.82
C SER A 272 -5.85 17.08 7.72
N ASN A 273 -7.00 16.48 8.07
CA ASN A 273 -7.99 17.10 8.95
C ASN A 273 -7.53 17.21 10.41
N ALA A 274 -6.69 16.25 10.86
CA ALA A 274 -6.08 16.33 12.18
C ALA A 274 -5.17 17.56 12.33
N LEU A 275 -4.82 18.22 11.23
CA LEU A 275 -3.95 19.39 11.23
C LEU A 275 -4.67 20.73 11.49
N THR A 276 -6.00 20.80 11.59
CA THR A 276 -6.76 22.05 11.67
C THR A 276 -7.07 22.56 13.08
N GLN A 277 -7.04 21.72 14.13
CA GLN A 277 -7.35 22.13 15.52
C GLN A 277 -6.17 21.91 16.49
N ALA A 278 -5.69 22.96 17.15
CA ALA A 278 -4.40 22.97 17.84
C ALA A 278 -4.27 22.07 19.10
N GLY A 279 -5.30 21.90 19.92
CA GLY A 279 -5.25 21.13 21.18
C GLY A 279 -5.50 19.62 21.01
N THR A 280 -6.60 19.26 20.41
CA THR A 280 -7.02 17.89 20.10
C THR A 280 -6.10 17.23 19.07
N ARG A 281 -5.53 18.03 18.19
CA ARG A 281 -4.56 17.69 17.14
C ARG A 281 -3.31 16.97 17.67
N ARG A 282 -2.69 17.46 18.76
CA ARG A 282 -1.46 16.84 19.28
C ARG A 282 -1.73 15.43 19.82
N ARG A 283 -2.84 15.25 20.55
CA ARG A 283 -3.21 13.95 21.09
C ARG A 283 -3.61 12.97 19.99
N PHE A 284 -4.41 13.40 19.03
CA PHE A 284 -4.77 12.59 17.87
C PHE A 284 -3.53 12.12 17.08
N ASN A 285 -2.65 13.07 16.70
CA ASN A 285 -1.44 12.73 15.96
C ASN A 285 -0.54 11.77 16.75
N ALA A 286 -0.38 11.96 18.05
CA ALA A 286 0.38 11.06 18.91
C ALA A 286 -0.24 9.66 18.94
N THR A 287 -1.56 9.55 19.16
CA THR A 287 -2.26 8.26 19.20
C THR A 287 -2.13 7.51 17.88
N VAL A 288 -2.40 8.18 16.76
CA VAL A 288 -2.32 7.53 15.44
C VAL A 288 -0.87 7.17 15.10
N THR A 289 0.12 8.00 15.49
CA THR A 289 1.54 7.66 15.29
C THR A 289 1.94 6.40 16.04
N VAL A 290 1.48 6.24 17.28
CA VAL A 290 1.74 5.04 18.08
C VAL A 290 1.08 3.83 17.42
N ILE A 291 -0.18 3.92 17.00
CA ILE A 291 -0.90 2.82 16.33
C ILE A 291 -0.16 2.40 15.06
N SER A 292 0.19 3.37 14.18
CA SER A 292 0.94 3.08 12.95
C SER A 292 2.32 2.47 13.22
N ALA A 293 3.02 2.93 14.28
CA ALA A 293 4.30 2.35 14.67
C ALA A 293 4.14 0.91 15.15
N VAL A 294 3.18 0.67 16.04
CA VAL A 294 2.91 -0.67 16.60
C VAL A 294 2.48 -1.63 15.51
N SER A 295 1.54 -1.23 14.64
CA SER A 295 1.08 -2.09 13.54
C SER A 295 2.20 -2.43 12.56
N ALA A 296 3.00 -1.44 12.15
CA ALA A 296 4.10 -1.69 11.22
C ALA A 296 5.20 -2.58 11.83
N LEU A 297 5.53 -2.39 13.11
CA LEU A 297 6.52 -3.23 13.80
C LEU A 297 5.98 -4.65 14.02
N PHE A 298 4.70 -4.80 14.33
CA PHE A 298 4.07 -6.10 14.51
C PHE A 298 4.10 -6.90 13.20
N VAL A 299 3.64 -6.30 12.09
CA VAL A 299 3.69 -6.95 10.78
C VAL A 299 5.13 -7.26 10.36
N ALA A 300 6.06 -6.30 10.54
CA ALA A 300 7.46 -6.52 10.22
C ALA A 300 8.07 -7.69 11.00
N THR A 301 7.69 -7.87 12.27
CA THR A 301 8.18 -8.99 13.10
C THR A 301 7.68 -10.32 12.55
N ILE A 302 6.40 -10.41 12.19
CA ILE A 302 5.82 -11.64 11.64
C ILE A 302 6.46 -11.94 10.27
N THR A 303 6.47 -10.96 9.36
CA THR A 303 6.98 -11.13 8.00
C THR A 303 8.48 -11.46 7.99
N LEU A 304 9.30 -10.80 8.80
CA LEU A 304 10.72 -11.10 8.90
C LEU A 304 10.98 -12.40 9.66
N GLY A 305 10.13 -12.75 10.64
CA GLY A 305 10.20 -14.04 11.33
C GLY A 305 10.01 -15.21 10.37
N GLY A 306 8.96 -15.16 9.55
CA GLY A 306 8.72 -16.11 8.45
C GLY A 306 9.86 -16.11 7.42
N PHE A 307 10.30 -14.92 6.99
CA PHE A 307 11.43 -14.79 6.06
C PHE A 307 12.71 -15.49 6.57
N PHE A 308 13.08 -15.31 7.84
CA PHE A 308 14.27 -15.96 8.39
C PHE A 308 14.05 -17.44 8.64
N HIS A 309 12.83 -17.86 9.03
CA HIS A 309 12.46 -19.28 9.13
C HIS A 309 12.71 -19.97 7.79
N ASP A 310 12.19 -19.44 6.69
CA ASP A 310 12.30 -20.03 5.36
C ASP A 310 13.72 -19.93 4.78
N LEU A 311 14.38 -18.76 4.93
CA LEU A 311 15.72 -18.51 4.38
C LEU A 311 16.79 -19.38 5.03
N LEU A 312 16.69 -19.60 6.35
CA LEU A 312 17.70 -20.31 7.13
C LEU A 312 17.29 -21.74 7.48
N GLY A 313 16.07 -22.17 7.10
CA GLY A 313 15.52 -23.47 7.44
C GLY A 313 15.43 -23.67 8.95
N LEU A 314 14.97 -22.66 9.70
CA LEU A 314 14.87 -22.71 11.16
C LEU A 314 13.67 -23.56 11.58
N GLU A 315 13.89 -24.51 12.49
CA GLU A 315 12.84 -25.37 13.04
C GLU A 315 12.50 -25.03 14.52
N ASP A 316 12.88 -23.83 14.96
CA ASP A 316 12.59 -23.40 16.32
C ASP A 316 11.10 -22.97 16.49
N PRO A 317 10.48 -23.18 17.69
CA PRO A 317 9.07 -22.91 17.90
C PRO A 317 8.67 -21.45 17.67
N ALA A 318 9.59 -20.49 17.86
CA ALA A 318 9.27 -19.09 17.76
C ALA A 318 9.14 -18.63 16.30
N THR A 319 10.11 -19.00 15.43
CA THR A 319 10.05 -18.65 14.01
C THR A 319 8.97 -19.46 13.29
N THR A 320 8.76 -20.73 13.65
CA THR A 320 7.65 -21.55 13.14
C THR A 320 6.30 -20.91 13.46
N ALA A 321 6.07 -20.51 14.71
CA ALA A 321 4.84 -19.84 15.09
C ALA A 321 4.61 -18.51 14.35
N LEU A 322 5.68 -17.75 14.06
CA LEU A 322 5.59 -16.51 13.26
C LEU A 322 5.27 -16.80 11.79
N ALA A 323 5.85 -17.85 11.22
CA ALA A 323 5.60 -18.25 9.83
C ALA A 323 4.16 -18.74 9.60
N GLU A 324 3.52 -19.34 10.62
CA GLU A 324 2.14 -19.84 10.55
C GLU A 324 1.07 -18.76 10.74
N ILE A 325 1.43 -17.52 11.11
CA ILE A 325 0.45 -16.44 11.31
C ILE A 325 -0.08 -15.93 9.97
N ASP A 326 -1.36 -16.19 9.69
CA ASP A 326 -2.07 -15.59 8.55
C ASP A 326 -2.44 -14.12 8.83
N LEU A 327 -1.78 -13.20 8.15
CA LEU A 327 -2.04 -11.77 8.22
C LEU A 327 -3.22 -11.32 7.32
N GLY A 328 -3.79 -12.20 6.50
CA GLY A 328 -4.78 -11.82 5.48
C GLY A 328 -6.10 -11.28 6.04
N GLN A 329 -6.47 -11.56 7.30
CA GLN A 329 -7.68 -11.03 7.91
C GLN A 329 -7.40 -9.90 8.93
N ALA A 330 -6.18 -9.76 9.37
CA ALA A 330 -5.81 -8.81 10.41
C ALA A 330 -5.88 -7.34 9.94
N GLY A 331 -5.83 -7.10 8.63
CA GLY A 331 -5.95 -5.76 8.06
C GLY A 331 -7.31 -5.11 8.31
N LEU A 332 -8.40 -5.87 8.30
CA LEU A 332 -9.73 -5.34 8.64
C LEU A 332 -9.79 -4.86 10.10
N ALA A 333 -9.13 -5.57 11.02
CA ALA A 333 -9.02 -5.14 12.42
C ALA A 333 -8.27 -3.79 12.53
N LEU A 334 -7.21 -3.60 11.76
CA LEU A 334 -6.46 -2.35 11.74
C LEU A 334 -7.31 -1.18 11.21
N ILE A 335 -8.08 -1.38 10.13
CA ILE A 335 -9.02 -0.38 9.63
C ILE A 335 -10.07 -0.03 10.69
N ALA A 336 -10.62 -1.04 11.37
CA ALA A 336 -11.59 -0.81 12.45
C ALA A 336 -10.98 0.01 13.59
N VAL A 337 -9.74 -0.26 13.99
CA VAL A 337 -9.00 0.52 15.00
C VAL A 337 -8.85 1.97 14.55
N PHE A 338 -8.41 2.24 13.32
CA PHE A 338 -8.31 3.61 12.80
C PHE A 338 -9.67 4.32 12.76
N ALA A 339 -10.72 3.63 12.32
CA ALA A 339 -12.07 4.18 12.30
C ALA A 339 -12.59 4.53 13.70
N LEU A 340 -12.39 3.66 14.70
CA LEU A 340 -12.77 3.89 16.08
C LEU A 340 -12.01 5.07 16.70
N VAL A 341 -10.71 5.16 16.46
CA VAL A 341 -9.90 6.29 16.91
C VAL A 341 -10.41 7.58 16.29
N TRP A 342 -10.67 7.58 14.98
CA TRP A 342 -11.20 8.76 14.29
C TRP A 342 -12.58 9.16 14.84
N LEU A 343 -13.51 8.21 15.03
CA LEU A 343 -14.85 8.46 15.59
C LEU A 343 -14.75 9.06 17.00
N ARG A 344 -13.87 8.52 17.85
CA ARG A 344 -13.64 9.05 19.20
C ARG A 344 -13.19 10.50 19.17
N PHE A 345 -12.17 10.83 18.36
CA PHE A 345 -11.64 12.19 18.29
C PHE A 345 -12.63 13.16 17.64
N TRP A 346 -13.39 12.70 16.64
CA TRP A 346 -14.46 13.49 16.04
C TRP A 346 -15.58 13.80 17.05
N TRP A 347 -15.97 12.83 17.86
CA TRP A 347 -16.98 13.01 18.90
C TRP A 347 -16.51 13.92 20.03
N VAL A 348 -15.28 13.77 20.51
CA VAL A 348 -14.67 14.65 21.52
C VAL A 348 -14.54 16.08 20.98
N GLY A 349 -14.07 16.28 19.75
CA GLY A 349 -13.96 17.60 19.14
C GLY A 349 -15.31 18.32 18.92
N ARG A 350 -16.42 17.58 18.83
CA ARG A 350 -17.76 18.17 18.79
C ARG A 350 -18.29 18.63 20.16
N ARG A 351 -17.75 18.06 21.25
CA ARG A 351 -18.17 18.36 22.61
C ARG A 351 -17.41 19.50 23.26
N GLU A 352 -16.25 19.88 22.71
CA GLU A 352 -15.53 21.07 23.17
C GLU A 352 -16.28 22.30 22.63
N PRO A 353 -17.00 23.09 23.49
CA PRO A 353 -17.62 24.34 23.04
C PRO A 353 -16.51 25.26 22.58
N GLY A 354 -16.63 25.80 21.37
CA GLY A 354 -15.70 26.80 20.87
C GLY A 354 -15.58 27.89 21.93
N THR A 355 -14.39 28.04 22.49
CA THR A 355 -14.06 29.26 23.23
C THR A 355 -14.17 30.38 22.23
N ALA A 356 -15.35 31.03 22.24
CA ALA A 356 -15.59 32.28 21.56
C ALA A 356 -14.46 33.22 21.99
N SER A 357 -13.64 33.63 21.04
CA SER A 357 -12.71 34.75 21.21
C SER A 357 -13.55 35.98 21.58
N SER A 358 -13.63 36.27 22.88
CA SER A 358 -14.05 37.58 23.36
C SER A 358 -12.86 38.52 23.17
N THR A 359 -13.15 39.54 22.34
CA THR A 359 -12.46 40.82 22.12
C THR A 359 -11.14 40.80 21.42
#